data_eaa2a2ae2324c000944d8e294de5f58e
#
_entry.id   eaa2a2ae2324c000944d8e294de5f58e
#
_cell.length_a   1.000
_cell.length_b   1.000
_cell.length_c   1.000
_cell.angle_alpha   90.00
_cell.angle_beta   90.00
_cell.angle_gamma   90.00
#
_symmetry.space_group_name_H-M   'P 1'
#
loop_
_entity.id
_entity.type
_entity.pdbx_description
1 polymer ?
#
loop_
_entity_poly.entity_id
_entity_poly.type
_entity_poly.pdbx_seq_one_letter_code
_entity_poly.pdbx_strand_id
1 'polypeptide(L)'
;GCILQIDSSGIASPPEQITSSVLDAKGVSIKQWYSLSRVAKNSQKNLIKDENEAVELLEKTLLESVQSQLISDVPLGAFLSGGIDSSVIVSLMQKVSKKPVETFTIGFEESAFNEAIYAKEVAKYLGTDHHELYVTASDAFKVIPHLPTLYDEPFADSSQIPTYLVSKLAKQKVTVSLSGDAGDELFGGYNRYLWGSRVWNKVKWIPSNLRSIVGG
;
A
#
# COMPACT_ATOMS: atom_id res chain seq x y z
N GLY A 1 3.47 -15.18 2.09
CA GLY A 1 4.78 -15.32 1.50
C GLY A 1 5.21 -16.75 1.31
N CYS A 2 5.08 -17.25 0.08
CA CYS A 2 5.59 -18.57 -0.30
C CYS A 2 6.56 -18.43 -1.48
N ILE A 3 7.53 -19.33 -1.55
CA ILE A 3 8.41 -19.52 -2.69
C ILE A 3 7.98 -20.83 -3.35
N LEU A 4 7.62 -20.77 -4.63
CA LEU A 4 7.39 -21.92 -5.48
C LEU A 4 8.69 -22.22 -6.22
N GLN A 5 9.19 -23.43 -6.06
CA GLN A 5 10.34 -23.91 -6.81
C GLN A 5 9.91 -25.08 -7.69
N ILE A 6 10.18 -24.98 -8.99
CA ILE A 6 9.86 -25.98 -9.99
C ILE A 6 11.18 -26.37 -10.67
N ASP A 7 11.55 -27.64 -10.64
CA ASP A 7 12.65 -28.16 -11.41
C ASP A 7 12.17 -28.77 -12.75
N SER A 8 13.09 -29.23 -13.57
CA SER A 8 12.78 -29.79 -14.89
C SER A 8 11.84 -31.01 -14.87
N SER A 9 11.76 -31.74 -13.75
CA SER A 9 10.84 -32.86 -13.60
C SER A 9 9.42 -32.43 -13.26
N GLY A 10 9.24 -31.28 -12.58
CA GLY A 10 7.95 -30.73 -12.23
C GLY A 10 7.21 -30.06 -13.41
N ILE A 11 7.93 -29.64 -14.45
CA ILE A 11 7.33 -29.05 -15.65
C ILE A 11 6.52 -30.11 -16.44
N ALA A 12 6.92 -31.36 -16.38
CA ALA A 12 6.29 -32.47 -17.13
C ALA A 12 4.95 -32.93 -16.51
N SER A 13 4.68 -32.60 -15.25
CA SER A 13 3.47 -33.01 -14.54
C SER A 13 3.11 -31.97 -13.48
N PRO A 14 2.53 -30.82 -13.89
CA PRO A 14 2.14 -29.79 -12.94
C PRO A 14 1.05 -30.32 -11.99
N PRO A 15 1.09 -29.95 -10.70
CA PRO A 15 0.07 -30.35 -9.73
C PRO A 15 -1.30 -29.76 -10.08
N GLU A 16 -2.37 -30.57 -10.00
CA GLU A 16 -3.74 -30.13 -10.29
C GLU A 16 -4.27 -29.08 -9.29
N GLN A 17 -3.71 -29.03 -8.07
CA GLN A 17 -4.07 -28.03 -7.06
C GLN A 17 -2.86 -27.63 -6.22
N ILE A 18 -2.69 -26.34 -6.04
CA ILE A 18 -1.71 -25.77 -5.13
C ILE A 18 -2.44 -25.43 -3.82
N THR A 19 -2.37 -26.30 -2.83
CA THR A 19 -2.89 -26.03 -1.48
C THR A 19 -1.77 -25.60 -0.54
N SER A 20 -2.10 -24.78 0.44
CA SER A 20 -1.23 -23.94 1.28
C SER A 20 -0.31 -24.64 2.29
N SER A 21 -0.06 -25.91 2.17
CA SER A 21 0.91 -26.63 2.99
C SER A 21 1.92 -27.31 2.07
N VAL A 22 3.16 -27.36 2.51
CA VAL A 22 4.30 -27.94 1.79
C VAL A 22 3.88 -29.03 0.80
N LEU A 23 3.73 -28.69 -0.47
CA LEU A 23 3.54 -29.65 -1.54
C LEU A 23 4.92 -30.11 -1.97
N ASP A 24 5.28 -31.29 -1.55
CA ASP A 24 6.44 -32.02 -2.06
C ASP A 24 5.93 -33.00 -3.13
N ALA A 25 5.62 -32.42 -4.30
CA ALA A 25 5.40 -33.25 -5.51
C ALA A 25 6.72 -33.35 -6.25
N LYS A 26 6.93 -34.44 -6.96
CA LYS A 26 8.18 -34.70 -7.72
C LYS A 26 8.49 -33.47 -8.61
N GLY A 27 9.56 -32.76 -8.29
CA GLY A 27 10.01 -31.59 -9.03
C GLY A 27 9.26 -30.26 -8.72
N VAL A 28 8.34 -30.23 -7.74
CA VAL A 28 7.65 -29.03 -7.32
C VAL A 28 7.66 -28.93 -5.81
N SER A 29 8.20 -27.84 -5.26
CA SER A 29 8.17 -27.57 -3.82
C SER A 29 7.65 -26.17 -3.53
N ILE A 30 6.88 -26.03 -2.43
CA ILE A 30 6.41 -24.75 -1.92
C ILE A 30 6.94 -24.58 -0.52
N LYS A 31 7.71 -23.50 -0.32
CA LYS A 31 8.26 -23.14 0.98
C LYS A 31 7.63 -21.84 1.46
N GLN A 32 6.91 -21.90 2.59
CA GLN A 32 6.42 -20.69 3.24
C GLN A 32 7.56 -20.03 4.03
N TRP A 33 7.99 -18.85 3.60
CA TRP A 33 9.00 -18.04 4.28
C TRP A 33 8.40 -16.96 5.17
N TYR A 34 7.17 -16.50 4.88
CA TYR A 34 6.49 -15.47 5.65
C TYR A 34 5.02 -15.83 5.89
N SER A 35 4.51 -15.51 7.06
CA SER A 35 3.11 -15.66 7.42
C SER A 35 2.70 -14.54 8.37
N LEU A 36 1.85 -13.61 7.89
CA LEU A 36 1.33 -12.50 8.69
C LEU A 36 0.60 -12.99 9.95
N SER A 37 -0.20 -14.06 9.84
CA SER A 37 -0.90 -14.62 11.00
C SER A 37 0.05 -15.17 12.06
N ARG A 38 1.20 -15.73 11.66
CA ARG A 38 2.24 -16.20 12.59
C ARG A 38 2.94 -15.03 13.26
N VAL A 39 3.29 -14.00 12.48
CA VAL A 39 3.87 -12.75 13.00
C VAL A 39 2.94 -12.14 14.03
N ALA A 40 1.66 -11.91 13.68
CA ALA A 40 0.68 -11.31 14.57
C ALA A 40 0.50 -12.13 15.88
N LYS A 41 0.37 -13.47 15.81
CA LYS A 41 0.26 -14.33 16.99
C LYS A 41 1.49 -14.28 17.90
N ASN A 42 2.69 -14.20 17.32
CA ASN A 42 3.92 -14.11 18.08
C ASN A 42 4.10 -12.72 18.72
N SER A 43 3.77 -11.67 18.00
CA SER A 43 3.89 -10.28 18.47
C SER A 43 2.91 -9.98 19.62
N GLN A 44 1.75 -10.63 19.65
CA GLN A 44 0.81 -10.50 20.78
C GLN A 44 1.40 -10.91 22.15
N LYS A 45 2.45 -11.72 22.15
CA LYS A 45 3.15 -12.14 23.37
C LYS A 45 4.15 -11.10 23.87
N ASN A 46 4.59 -10.21 22.99
CA ASN A 46 5.65 -9.23 23.23
C ASN A 46 5.22 -7.85 22.73
N LEU A 47 4.08 -7.35 23.23
CA LEU A 47 3.60 -6.02 22.89
C LEU A 47 4.50 -4.96 23.51
N ILE A 48 4.90 -3.99 22.71
CA ILE A 48 5.55 -2.76 23.17
C ILE A 48 4.48 -1.93 23.89
N LYS A 49 4.73 -1.57 25.13
CA LYS A 49 3.75 -0.86 25.98
C LYS A 49 4.09 0.62 26.15
N ASP A 50 5.36 0.96 26.02
CA ASP A 50 5.80 2.35 26.07
C ASP A 50 5.63 3.00 24.70
N GLU A 51 4.97 4.16 24.68
CA GLU A 51 4.66 4.87 23.45
C GLU A 51 5.92 5.43 22.78
N ASN A 52 6.87 5.96 23.56
CA ASN A 52 8.11 6.53 23.02
C ASN A 52 8.97 5.42 22.41
N GLU A 53 9.09 4.29 23.11
CA GLU A 53 9.80 3.11 22.58
C GLU A 53 9.14 2.64 21.26
N ALA A 54 7.80 2.62 21.18
CA ALA A 54 7.08 2.22 19.98
C ALA A 54 7.37 3.16 18.81
N VAL A 55 7.36 4.47 19.05
CA VAL A 55 7.63 5.49 18.02
C VAL A 55 9.07 5.39 17.53
N GLU A 56 10.05 5.27 18.43
CA GLU A 56 11.47 5.14 18.05
C GLU A 56 11.74 3.88 17.22
N LEU A 57 11.18 2.75 17.63
CA LEU A 57 11.32 1.49 16.91
C LEU A 57 10.62 1.54 15.55
N LEU A 58 9.45 2.19 15.47
CA LEU A 58 8.72 2.37 14.23
C LEU A 58 9.52 3.24 13.26
N GLU A 59 10.01 4.42 13.71
CA GLU A 59 10.83 5.30 12.88
C GLU A 59 12.05 4.57 12.35
N LYS A 60 12.77 3.86 13.21
CA LYS A 60 13.94 3.08 12.82
C LYS A 60 13.60 2.03 11.75
N THR A 61 12.55 1.25 11.99
CA THR A 61 12.15 0.17 11.08
C THR A 61 11.71 0.70 9.72
N LEU A 62 10.91 1.77 9.71
CA LEU A 62 10.47 2.43 8.47
C LEU A 62 11.66 3.05 7.73
N LEU A 63 12.59 3.67 8.45
CA LEU A 63 13.78 4.26 7.86
C LEU A 63 14.66 3.20 7.19
N GLU A 64 14.91 2.07 7.84
CA GLU A 64 15.65 0.93 7.27
C GLU A 64 14.93 0.36 6.03
N SER A 65 13.61 0.25 6.08
CA SER A 65 12.80 -0.20 4.95
C SER A 65 12.91 0.77 3.77
N VAL A 66 12.71 2.07 4.00
CA VAL A 66 12.83 3.11 2.97
C VAL A 66 14.24 3.12 2.38
N GLN A 67 15.29 3.09 3.22
CA GLN A 67 16.67 3.06 2.74
C GLN A 67 16.93 1.89 1.80
N SER A 68 16.40 0.72 2.11
CA SER A 68 16.57 -0.46 1.25
C SER A 68 15.88 -0.32 -0.11
N GLN A 69 14.76 0.44 -0.17
CA GLN A 69 14.03 0.72 -1.41
C GLN A 69 14.67 1.84 -2.25
N LEU A 70 15.53 2.66 -1.65
CA LEU A 70 16.24 3.73 -2.36
C LEU A 70 17.45 3.25 -3.16
N ILE A 71 17.85 1.99 -3.00
CA ILE A 71 18.92 1.37 -3.80
C ILE A 71 18.33 1.09 -5.19
N SER A 72 18.65 1.94 -6.16
CA SER A 72 18.07 1.88 -7.50
C SER A 72 19.06 2.35 -8.55
N ASP A 73 19.08 1.68 -9.70
CA ASP A 73 19.85 2.06 -10.89
C ASP A 73 19.11 3.07 -11.79
N VAL A 74 17.89 3.46 -11.40
CA VAL A 74 17.02 4.36 -12.16
C VAL A 74 16.53 5.52 -11.29
N PRO A 75 16.10 6.65 -11.89
CA PRO A 75 15.50 7.75 -11.15
C PRO A 75 14.30 7.29 -10.33
N LEU A 76 14.27 7.70 -9.06
CA LEU A 76 13.28 7.28 -8.07
C LEU A 76 12.61 8.49 -7.44
N GLY A 77 11.30 8.42 -7.22
CA GLY A 77 10.50 9.44 -6.58
C GLY A 77 9.45 8.85 -5.65
N ALA A 78 8.47 9.66 -5.26
CA ALA A 78 7.37 9.23 -4.41
C ALA A 78 6.04 9.89 -4.77
N PHE A 79 4.93 9.18 -4.54
CA PHE A 79 3.61 9.78 -4.53
C PHE A 79 3.36 10.48 -3.20
N LEU A 80 2.80 11.69 -3.26
CA LEU A 80 2.51 12.50 -2.09
C LEU A 80 1.07 13.01 -2.17
N SER A 81 0.19 12.49 -1.32
CA SER A 81 -1.21 12.91 -1.24
C SER A 81 -1.44 14.01 -0.19
N GLY A 82 -0.47 14.26 0.68
CA GLY A 82 -0.65 15.11 1.87
C GLY A 82 -1.31 14.38 3.04
N GLY A 83 -1.68 13.11 2.89
CA GLY A 83 -2.07 12.22 3.97
C GLY A 83 -0.88 11.81 4.83
N ILE A 84 -1.14 11.28 6.03
CA ILE A 84 -0.11 10.92 7.01
C ILE A 84 0.88 9.91 6.43
N ASP A 85 0.40 8.85 5.81
CA ASP A 85 1.21 7.72 5.35
C ASP A 85 2.21 8.14 4.27
N SER A 86 1.72 8.82 3.22
CA SER A 86 2.59 9.31 2.14
C SER A 86 3.59 10.36 2.67
N SER A 87 3.16 11.21 3.60
CA SER A 87 4.02 12.24 4.21
C SER A 87 5.14 11.62 5.04
N VAL A 88 4.87 10.56 5.79
CA VAL A 88 5.89 9.80 6.55
C VAL A 88 6.91 9.20 5.60
N ILE A 89 6.47 8.49 4.54
CA ILE A 89 7.39 7.89 3.56
C ILE A 89 8.26 8.96 2.91
N VAL A 90 7.68 10.06 2.43
CA VAL A 90 8.43 11.14 1.79
C VAL A 90 9.40 11.82 2.77
N SER A 91 9.01 12.02 4.02
CA SER A 91 9.89 12.60 5.05
C SER A 91 11.11 11.73 5.33
N LEU A 92 10.92 10.41 5.42
CA LEU A 92 12.00 9.45 5.61
C LEU A 92 12.92 9.38 4.37
N MET A 93 12.34 9.42 3.16
CA MET A 93 13.13 9.52 1.92
C MET A 93 13.98 10.78 1.91
N GLN A 94 13.39 11.95 2.22
CA GLN A 94 14.10 13.23 2.22
C GLN A 94 15.18 13.27 3.31
N LYS A 95 14.94 12.67 4.48
CA LYS A 95 15.91 12.59 5.58
C LYS A 95 17.21 11.89 5.17
N VAL A 96 17.14 10.91 4.28
CA VAL A 96 18.32 10.13 3.84
C VAL A 96 18.83 10.55 2.45
N SER A 97 18.08 11.34 1.72
CA SER A 97 18.46 11.80 0.39
C SER A 97 19.37 13.04 0.45
N LYS A 98 20.41 13.06 -0.38
CA LYS A 98 21.31 14.22 -0.51
C LYS A 98 20.75 15.31 -1.43
N LYS A 99 19.71 15.01 -2.18
CA LYS A 99 19.02 15.89 -3.14
C LYS A 99 17.55 15.95 -2.81
N PRO A 100 16.82 16.99 -3.24
CA PRO A 100 15.37 17.01 -3.16
C PRO A 100 14.77 15.75 -3.80
N VAL A 101 13.84 15.11 -3.09
CA VAL A 101 13.12 13.94 -3.58
C VAL A 101 12.07 14.41 -4.59
N GLU A 102 12.00 13.77 -5.74
CA GLU A 102 10.95 13.98 -6.73
C GLU A 102 9.62 13.48 -6.16
N THR A 103 8.64 14.37 -6.00
CA THR A 103 7.33 14.01 -5.45
C THR A 103 6.21 14.38 -6.42
N PHE A 104 5.17 13.56 -6.47
CA PHE A 104 4.10 13.68 -7.46
C PHE A 104 2.74 13.62 -6.80
N THR A 105 1.84 14.52 -7.21
CA THR A 105 0.43 14.51 -6.81
C THR A 105 -0.47 14.84 -7.98
N ILE A 106 -1.74 14.43 -7.87
CA ILE A 106 -2.81 14.96 -8.71
C ILE A 106 -3.78 15.77 -7.86
N GLY A 107 -4.23 16.88 -8.40
CA GLY A 107 -5.31 17.69 -7.85
C GLY A 107 -6.55 17.56 -8.73
N PHE A 108 -7.70 17.79 -8.13
CA PHE A 108 -8.98 17.89 -8.83
C PHE A 108 -9.48 19.33 -8.75
N GLU A 109 -10.20 19.76 -9.77
CA GLU A 109 -10.81 21.10 -9.76
C GLU A 109 -11.86 21.24 -8.66
N GLU A 110 -12.53 20.14 -8.31
CA GLU A 110 -13.49 20.08 -7.22
C GLU A 110 -12.77 20.15 -5.87
N SER A 111 -12.96 21.22 -5.15
CA SER A 111 -12.27 21.52 -3.88
C SER A 111 -12.45 20.43 -2.81
N ALA A 112 -13.59 19.71 -2.82
CA ALA A 112 -13.89 18.64 -1.85
C ALA A 112 -12.98 17.41 -1.99
N PHE A 113 -12.33 17.23 -3.14
CA PHE A 113 -11.46 16.09 -3.44
C PHE A 113 -10.01 16.49 -3.74
N ASN A 114 -9.70 17.78 -3.55
CA ASN A 114 -8.38 18.32 -3.91
C ASN A 114 -7.38 18.18 -2.76
N GLU A 115 -6.72 17.03 -2.68
CA GLU A 115 -5.64 16.79 -1.73
C GLU A 115 -4.32 17.47 -2.11
N ALA A 116 -4.17 17.95 -3.35
CA ALA A 116 -2.94 18.57 -3.82
C ALA A 116 -2.52 19.79 -3.01
N ILE A 117 -3.47 20.53 -2.43
CA ILE A 117 -3.18 21.68 -1.55
C ILE A 117 -2.37 21.22 -0.33
N TYR A 118 -2.76 20.11 0.30
CA TYR A 118 -2.05 19.57 1.47
C TYR A 118 -0.71 18.95 1.06
N ALA A 119 -0.68 18.26 -0.06
CA ALA A 119 0.57 17.70 -0.62
C ALA A 119 1.61 18.80 -0.86
N LYS A 120 1.19 19.92 -1.44
CA LYS A 120 2.04 21.09 -1.69
C LYS A 120 2.65 21.67 -0.41
N GLU A 121 1.85 21.82 0.64
CA GLU A 121 2.33 22.33 1.94
C GLU A 121 3.36 21.38 2.56
N VAL A 122 3.11 20.06 2.52
CA VAL A 122 4.05 19.05 2.99
C VAL A 122 5.33 19.06 2.15
N ALA A 123 5.22 19.11 0.84
CA ALA A 123 6.36 19.17 -0.08
C ALA A 123 7.24 20.40 0.20
N LYS A 124 6.63 21.56 0.37
CA LYS A 124 7.32 22.81 0.73
C LYS A 124 8.03 22.70 2.08
N TYR A 125 7.38 22.10 3.07
CA TYR A 125 7.99 21.91 4.39
C TYR A 125 9.19 20.98 4.35
N LEU A 126 9.10 19.90 3.58
CA LEU A 126 10.14 18.89 3.45
C LEU A 126 11.26 19.28 2.47
N GLY A 127 11.02 20.30 1.61
CA GLY A 127 11.97 20.74 0.60
C GLY A 127 12.14 19.76 -0.56
N THR A 128 11.07 19.08 -0.97
CA THR A 128 11.06 18.16 -2.12
C THR A 128 10.92 18.90 -3.45
N ASP A 129 11.32 18.28 -4.56
CA ASP A 129 10.99 18.75 -5.91
C ASP A 129 9.61 18.21 -6.30
N HIS A 130 8.59 19.07 -6.15
CA HIS A 130 7.18 18.67 -6.17
C HIS A 130 6.49 19.00 -7.49
N HIS A 131 5.86 17.99 -8.07
CA HIS A 131 5.13 18.07 -9.33
C HIS A 131 3.63 17.83 -9.13
N GLU A 132 2.83 18.78 -9.55
CA GLU A 132 1.38 18.74 -9.44
C GLU A 132 0.76 18.62 -10.85
N LEU A 133 -0.27 17.78 -10.98
CA LEU A 133 -1.13 17.72 -12.17
C LEU A 133 -2.58 17.92 -11.73
N TYR A 134 -3.20 18.98 -12.19
CA TYR A 134 -4.63 19.20 -11.98
C TYR A 134 -5.41 18.55 -13.12
N VAL A 135 -6.36 17.70 -12.77
CA VAL A 135 -7.16 16.92 -13.71
C VAL A 135 -8.64 17.28 -13.59
N THR A 136 -9.29 17.31 -14.74
CA THR A 136 -10.73 17.53 -14.86
C THR A 136 -11.48 16.18 -14.87
N ALA A 137 -12.80 16.22 -14.64
CA ALA A 137 -13.64 15.04 -14.83
C ALA A 137 -13.51 14.47 -16.26
N SER A 138 -13.36 15.35 -17.28
CA SER A 138 -13.13 14.92 -18.67
C SER A 138 -11.84 14.11 -18.82
N ASP A 139 -10.78 14.47 -18.12
CA ASP A 139 -9.51 13.74 -18.18
C ASP A 139 -9.61 12.38 -17.51
N ALA A 140 -10.36 12.28 -16.39
CA ALA A 140 -10.68 11.02 -15.74
C ALA A 140 -11.50 10.09 -16.67
N PHE A 141 -12.51 10.61 -17.35
CA PHE A 141 -13.30 9.84 -18.34
C PHE A 141 -12.48 9.29 -19.49
N LYS A 142 -11.44 10.00 -19.94
CA LYS A 142 -10.54 9.52 -21.00
C LYS A 142 -9.72 8.29 -20.59
N VAL A 143 -9.53 8.05 -19.29
CA VAL A 143 -8.80 6.88 -18.79
C VAL A 143 -9.64 5.61 -18.89
N ILE A 144 -10.96 5.70 -18.70
CA ILE A 144 -11.86 4.54 -18.62
C ILE A 144 -11.69 3.53 -19.76
N PRO A 145 -11.64 3.96 -21.04
CA PRO A 145 -11.45 3.02 -22.17
C PRO A 145 -10.13 2.25 -22.12
N HIS A 146 -9.14 2.75 -21.40
CA HIS A 146 -7.82 2.11 -21.28
C HIS A 146 -7.73 1.11 -20.13
N LEU A 147 -8.64 1.16 -19.16
CA LEU A 147 -8.61 0.30 -17.97
C LEU A 147 -8.55 -1.20 -18.30
N PRO A 148 -9.33 -1.72 -19.29
CA PRO A 148 -9.27 -3.15 -19.63
C PRO A 148 -7.92 -3.62 -20.18
N THR A 149 -7.08 -2.69 -20.69
CA THR A 149 -5.74 -3.00 -21.20
C THR A 149 -4.63 -2.74 -20.18
N LEU A 150 -4.95 -2.03 -19.09
CA LEU A 150 -4.01 -1.71 -18.01
C LEU A 150 -3.98 -2.80 -16.94
N TYR A 151 -5.10 -3.46 -16.73
CA TYR A 151 -5.27 -4.50 -15.71
C TYR A 151 -5.59 -5.83 -16.39
N ASP A 152 -4.92 -6.89 -15.95
CA ASP A 152 -5.08 -8.24 -16.52
C ASP A 152 -6.42 -8.88 -16.14
N GLU A 153 -7.07 -8.37 -15.11
CA GLU A 153 -8.37 -8.84 -14.64
C GLU A 153 -9.27 -7.67 -14.18
N PRO A 154 -10.60 -7.86 -14.08
CA PRO A 154 -11.50 -6.82 -13.60
C PRO A 154 -11.12 -6.34 -12.20
N PHE A 155 -10.94 -5.03 -12.09
CA PHE A 155 -10.55 -4.37 -10.85
C PHE A 155 -11.55 -3.26 -10.52
N ALA A 156 -12.28 -3.42 -9.42
CA ALA A 156 -13.40 -2.54 -9.05
C ALA A 156 -13.02 -1.55 -7.94
N ASP A 157 -11.88 -0.87 -8.08
CA ASP A 157 -11.45 0.18 -7.17
C ASP A 157 -11.45 1.53 -7.88
N SER A 158 -12.07 2.55 -7.29
CA SER A 158 -12.13 3.90 -7.85
C SER A 158 -10.77 4.58 -7.91
N SER A 159 -9.80 4.14 -7.11
CA SER A 159 -8.43 4.66 -7.10
C SER A 159 -7.63 4.35 -8.38
N GLN A 160 -8.08 3.42 -9.21
CA GLN A 160 -7.37 3.04 -10.43
C GLN A 160 -7.15 4.21 -11.39
N ILE A 161 -8.13 5.13 -11.49
CA ILE A 161 -8.02 6.31 -12.38
C ILE A 161 -6.97 7.31 -11.85
N PRO A 162 -7.07 7.80 -10.60
CA PRO A 162 -6.04 8.68 -10.04
C PRO A 162 -4.65 8.03 -10.03
N THR A 163 -4.54 6.74 -9.71
CA THR A 163 -3.25 6.02 -9.74
C THR A 163 -2.64 6.01 -11.13
N TYR A 164 -3.42 5.77 -12.18
CA TYR A 164 -2.94 5.86 -13.55
C TYR A 164 -2.43 7.27 -13.90
N LEU A 165 -3.20 8.30 -13.53
CA LEU A 165 -2.86 9.70 -13.88
C LEU A 165 -1.59 10.16 -13.14
N VAL A 166 -1.45 9.86 -11.85
CA VAL A 166 -0.23 10.22 -11.10
C VAL A 166 0.98 9.42 -11.57
N SER A 167 0.79 8.15 -11.92
CA SER A 167 1.87 7.32 -12.50
C SER A 167 2.32 7.85 -13.86
N LYS A 168 1.39 8.31 -14.68
CA LYS A 168 1.70 8.94 -15.98
C LYS A 168 2.47 10.25 -15.80
N LEU A 169 2.14 11.05 -14.78
CA LEU A 169 2.91 12.24 -14.42
C LEU A 169 4.32 11.86 -13.98
N ALA A 170 4.43 10.95 -13.01
CA ALA A 170 5.70 10.52 -12.45
C ALA A 170 6.65 9.94 -13.51
N LYS A 171 6.10 9.18 -14.47
CA LYS A 171 6.87 8.55 -15.57
C LYS A 171 7.65 9.55 -16.43
N GLN A 172 7.30 10.82 -16.40
CA GLN A 172 8.03 11.87 -17.13
C GLN A 172 9.38 12.21 -16.47
N LYS A 173 9.55 11.90 -15.18
CA LYS A 173 10.71 12.28 -14.38
C LYS A 173 11.44 11.08 -13.79
N VAL A 174 10.68 10.07 -13.35
CA VAL A 174 11.19 8.90 -12.62
C VAL A 174 10.71 7.61 -13.24
N THR A 175 11.41 6.53 -12.95
CA THR A 175 11.03 5.19 -13.41
C THR A 175 10.31 4.41 -12.30
N VAL A 176 10.62 4.70 -11.04
CA VAL A 176 10.05 4.05 -9.85
C VAL A 176 9.54 5.14 -8.91
N SER A 177 8.37 4.91 -8.31
CA SER A 177 7.83 5.75 -7.24
C SER A 177 7.48 4.91 -6.03
N LEU A 178 7.88 5.37 -4.84
CA LEU A 178 7.37 4.83 -3.58
C LEU A 178 6.00 5.43 -3.28
N SER A 179 5.19 4.69 -2.52
CA SER A 179 3.88 5.15 -2.04
C SER A 179 3.73 4.88 -0.55
N GLY A 180 2.72 5.51 0.07
CA GLY A 180 2.30 5.25 1.44
C GLY A 180 1.29 4.10 1.58
N ASP A 181 1.06 3.32 0.52
CA ASP A 181 0.11 2.21 0.52
C ASP A 181 0.45 1.19 1.62
N ALA A 182 -0.59 0.53 2.14
CA ALA A 182 -0.56 -0.36 3.30
C ALA A 182 -0.40 0.32 4.68
N GLY A 183 -0.25 1.64 4.77
CA GLY A 183 -0.24 2.36 6.04
C GLY A 183 -1.55 2.17 6.80
N ASP A 184 -2.68 2.47 6.19
CA ASP A 184 -4.01 2.31 6.78
C ASP A 184 -4.31 0.85 7.22
N GLU A 185 -3.85 -0.15 6.47
CA GLU A 185 -4.01 -1.56 6.79
C GLU A 185 -3.18 -1.97 8.01
N LEU A 186 -1.97 -1.47 8.13
CA LEU A 186 -1.05 -1.82 9.21
C LEU A 186 -1.36 -1.07 10.50
N PHE A 187 -1.77 0.19 10.40
CA PHE A 187 -1.97 1.07 11.55
C PHE A 187 -3.45 1.38 11.85
N GLY A 188 -4.38 0.76 11.11
CA GLY A 188 -5.81 0.88 11.37
C GLY A 188 -6.38 2.26 11.03
N GLY A 189 -5.86 2.95 9.99
CA GLY A 189 -6.25 4.30 9.60
C GLY A 189 -7.66 4.41 9.03
N TYR A 190 -8.21 3.35 8.47
CA TYR A 190 -9.55 3.39 7.89
C TYR A 190 -10.67 3.57 8.92
N ASN A 191 -11.57 4.48 8.65
CA ASN A 191 -12.78 4.70 9.47
C ASN A 191 -13.61 3.43 9.68
N ARG A 192 -13.60 2.47 8.74
CA ARG A 192 -14.29 1.18 8.86
C ARG A 192 -13.83 0.36 10.08
N TYR A 193 -12.59 0.48 10.51
CA TYR A 193 -12.11 -0.22 11.72
C TYR A 193 -12.74 0.35 13.00
N LEU A 194 -12.90 1.68 13.07
CA LEU A 194 -13.61 2.33 14.17
C LEU A 194 -15.10 1.98 14.17
N TRP A 195 -15.73 2.01 13.00
CA TRP A 195 -17.13 1.64 12.85
C TRP A 195 -17.38 0.17 13.16
N GLY A 196 -16.53 -0.73 12.68
CA GLY A 196 -16.62 -2.16 12.96
C GLY A 196 -16.63 -2.45 14.46
N SER A 197 -15.72 -1.84 15.21
CA SER A 197 -15.68 -1.98 16.68
C SER A 197 -16.93 -1.42 17.36
N ARG A 198 -17.43 -0.26 16.92
CA ARG A 198 -18.66 0.36 17.47
C ARG A 198 -19.90 -0.51 17.20
N VAL A 199 -20.04 -1.01 15.97
CA VAL A 199 -21.15 -1.89 15.58
C VAL A 199 -21.04 -3.21 16.37
N TRP A 200 -19.86 -3.81 16.40
CA TRP A 200 -19.64 -5.05 17.15
C TRP A 200 -20.03 -4.93 18.62
N ASN A 201 -19.65 -3.86 19.29
CA ASN A 201 -19.99 -3.62 20.68
C ASN A 201 -21.51 -3.52 20.92
N LYS A 202 -22.28 -3.08 19.91
CA LYS A 202 -23.74 -3.01 19.97
C LYS A 202 -24.44 -4.34 19.68
N VAL A 203 -23.80 -5.25 18.92
CA VAL A 203 -24.46 -6.49 18.47
C VAL A 203 -23.85 -7.77 19.06
N LYS A 204 -22.71 -7.69 19.75
CA LYS A 204 -22.01 -8.86 20.31
C LYS A 204 -22.83 -9.65 21.34
N TRP A 205 -23.82 -9.01 22.00
CA TRP A 205 -24.72 -9.63 22.96
C TRP A 205 -25.81 -10.47 22.29
N ILE A 206 -26.08 -10.27 21.00
CA ILE A 206 -27.06 -11.04 20.23
C ILE A 206 -26.48 -12.43 19.96
N PRO A 207 -27.22 -13.54 20.20
CA PRO A 207 -26.77 -14.88 19.87
C PRO A 207 -26.39 -15.02 18.38
N SER A 208 -25.37 -15.84 18.08
CA SER A 208 -24.83 -15.98 16.72
C SER A 208 -25.88 -16.36 15.67
N ASN A 209 -26.83 -17.22 16.07
CA ASN A 209 -27.91 -17.68 15.17
C ASN A 209 -28.87 -16.55 14.75
N LEU A 210 -29.06 -15.54 15.61
CA LEU A 210 -29.89 -14.38 15.30
C LEU A 210 -29.10 -13.33 14.50
N ARG A 211 -27.79 -13.23 14.73
CA ARG A 211 -26.92 -12.32 13.96
C ARG A 211 -26.82 -12.68 12.48
N SER A 212 -26.84 -13.98 12.16
CA SER A 212 -26.82 -14.45 10.77
C SER A 212 -28.08 -14.09 9.99
N ILE A 213 -29.22 -13.90 10.67
CA ILE A 213 -30.49 -13.51 10.02
C ILE A 213 -30.50 -12.01 9.71
N VAL A 214 -29.80 -11.19 10.51
CA VAL A 214 -29.77 -9.73 10.37
C VAL A 214 -28.66 -9.26 9.41
N GLY A 215 -27.62 -10.08 9.21
CA GLY A 215 -26.43 -9.74 8.42
C GLY A 215 -26.34 -10.47 7.07
N GLY A 216 -27.39 -11.20 6.67
CA GLY A 216 -27.45 -11.91 5.39
C GLY A 216 -28.03 -11.09 4.27
#